data_912e0501899ef592c587b065db36efa3
#
_entry.id   912e0501899ef592c587b065db36efa3
#
_cell.length_a   1.000
_cell.length_b   1.000
_cell.length_c   1.000
_cell.angle_alpha   90.00
_cell.angle_beta   90.00
_cell.angle_gamma   90.00
#
_symmetry.space_group_name_H-M   'P 1'
#
loop_
_entity.id
_entity.type
_entity.pdbx_description
1 polymer ?
#
loop_
_entity_poly.entity_id
_entity_poly.type
_entity_poly.pdbx_seq_one_letter_code
_entity_poly.pdbx_strand_id
1 'polypeptide(L)'
;MADTCPRCGSPGVVGDGCPRCRVKVSLYLASLEKMRRPPTPRPVATLAPVALAAPPRATTAPTPSATPRAAARRLAFHGSGGTLFGIHIVNILRTLVTVGVYRFWGRVRVRRYMLSQTAFEGDRLAYHGTGKELLRGFLKAILVFGLPVTALNLAGQLSGDELLANAAQVLTWAAVMVFVPVAMVGARRYRLSRTSWRGIRFSFHGRIWDFIKLFVGGSLLTSLTLGFYYPVFQTNQQAFMVSHARFGQRPFRFEGRGRDLLRSYLLAVLLTLPTLGLCWFWYQARKIRYFWEHTFFEAARFRATVTGRSLLNLTIGNLLLLLVTLGFAWPWVLVRNARFAFAYLTLEGVLDLAGIVQEPQRASATGDALSGFLGADVDLG
;
A
#
# COMPACT_ATOMS: atom_id res chain seq x y z
N MET A 1 -38.89 33.06 25.55
CA MET A 1 -38.65 32.00 24.55
C MET A 1 -37.65 32.57 23.54
N ALA A 2 -36.59 31.90 23.22
CA ALA A 2 -35.55 32.47 22.36
C ALA A 2 -36.03 32.50 20.90
N ASP A 3 -36.29 33.72 20.38
CA ASP A 3 -36.76 33.93 19.01
C ASP A 3 -35.73 33.59 17.93
N THR A 4 -34.55 33.16 18.31
CA THR A 4 -33.43 32.80 17.40
C THR A 4 -32.97 31.38 17.63
N CYS A 5 -32.70 30.65 16.53
CA CYS A 5 -32.23 29.27 16.57
C CYS A 5 -30.78 29.17 17.11
N PRO A 6 -30.53 28.42 18.22
CA PRO A 6 -29.20 28.33 18.85
C PRO A 6 -28.15 27.61 17.95
N ARG A 7 -28.55 26.95 16.86
CA ARG A 7 -27.64 26.27 15.90
C ARG A 7 -27.23 27.12 14.70
N CYS A 8 -28.16 27.88 14.13
CA CYS A 8 -27.91 28.62 12.90
C CYS A 8 -28.13 30.14 12.99
N GLY A 9 -28.55 30.64 14.16
CA GLY A 9 -28.76 32.07 14.43
C GLY A 9 -29.94 32.71 13.69
N SER A 10 -30.76 31.92 12.95
CA SER A 10 -31.88 32.53 12.21
C SER A 10 -33.05 32.88 13.13
N PRO A 11 -33.68 34.09 12.99
CA PRO A 11 -34.89 34.46 13.71
C PRO A 11 -36.12 33.71 13.18
N GLY A 12 -37.17 33.61 14.02
CA GLY A 12 -38.45 33.02 13.59
C GLY A 12 -38.59 31.51 13.85
N VAL A 13 -38.13 31.02 15.00
CA VAL A 13 -38.40 29.65 15.43
C VAL A 13 -39.89 29.55 15.83
N VAL A 14 -40.66 28.77 15.07
CA VAL A 14 -42.09 28.52 15.37
C VAL A 14 -42.21 27.14 16.05
N GLY A 15 -42.65 27.13 17.31
CA GLY A 15 -42.72 25.90 18.11
C GLY A 15 -41.32 25.37 18.47
N ASP A 16 -41.08 24.07 18.31
CA ASP A 16 -39.82 23.38 18.61
C ASP A 16 -38.91 23.20 17.39
N GLY A 17 -39.31 23.68 16.21
CA GLY A 17 -38.59 23.46 14.93
C GLY A 17 -38.03 24.74 14.32
N CYS A 18 -36.77 24.69 13.87
CA CYS A 18 -36.20 25.77 13.08
C CYS A 18 -36.56 25.60 11.60
N PRO A 19 -37.22 26.58 10.93
CA PRO A 19 -37.61 26.45 9.52
C PRO A 19 -36.41 26.40 8.56
N ARG A 20 -35.25 26.93 8.95
CA ARG A 20 -34.04 26.98 8.11
C ARG A 20 -33.17 25.74 8.21
N CYS A 21 -32.93 25.22 9.41
CA CYS A 21 -32.04 24.06 9.60
C CYS A 21 -32.75 22.77 10.02
N ARG A 22 -34.07 22.79 10.14
CA ARG A 22 -34.97 21.68 10.51
C ARG A 22 -34.60 20.91 11.78
N VAL A 23 -33.88 21.57 12.71
CA VAL A 23 -33.47 20.95 13.96
C VAL A 23 -34.53 21.25 15.04
N LYS A 24 -34.87 20.25 15.85
CA LYS A 24 -35.68 20.42 17.04
C LYS A 24 -34.83 21.08 18.13
N VAL A 25 -35.20 22.32 18.51
CA VAL A 25 -34.40 23.16 19.40
C VAL A 25 -34.27 22.57 20.80
N SER A 26 -35.33 21.91 21.30
CA SER A 26 -35.33 21.21 22.60
C SER A 26 -34.28 20.07 22.64
N LEU A 27 -34.20 19.24 21.59
CA LEU A 27 -33.23 18.15 21.53
C LEU A 27 -31.79 18.66 21.35
N TYR A 28 -31.61 19.75 20.64
CA TYR A 28 -30.29 20.38 20.49
C TYR A 28 -29.78 20.97 21.80
N LEU A 29 -30.62 21.68 22.54
CA LEU A 29 -30.29 22.21 23.85
C LEU A 29 -30.00 21.10 24.88
N ALA A 30 -30.80 20.04 24.90
CA ALA A 30 -30.54 18.86 25.74
C ALA A 30 -29.21 18.18 25.43
N SER A 31 -28.81 18.14 24.16
CA SER A 31 -27.49 17.59 23.74
C SER A 31 -26.33 18.47 24.25
N LEU A 32 -26.45 19.77 24.20
CA LEU A 32 -25.46 20.71 24.73
C LEU A 32 -25.34 20.62 26.24
N GLU A 33 -26.45 20.44 26.96
CA GLU A 33 -26.47 20.27 28.42
C GLU A 33 -25.82 18.96 28.86
N LYS A 34 -26.01 17.88 28.08
CA LYS A 34 -25.33 16.59 28.28
C LYS A 34 -23.80 16.69 28.08
N MET A 35 -23.36 17.55 27.17
CA MET A 35 -21.93 17.82 26.98
C MET A 35 -21.32 18.74 28.03
N ARG A 36 -22.13 19.57 28.69
CA ARG A 36 -21.71 20.49 29.76
C ARG A 36 -21.59 19.85 31.14
N ARG A 37 -22.20 18.67 31.37
CA ARG A 37 -22.10 17.97 32.67
C ARG A 37 -20.68 17.42 32.82
N PRO A 38 -19.93 17.80 33.89
CA PRO A 38 -18.66 17.15 34.19
C PRO A 38 -18.90 15.67 34.49
N PRO A 39 -17.96 14.78 34.16
CA PRO A 39 -18.11 13.36 34.45
C PRO A 39 -18.29 13.16 35.96
N THR A 40 -19.37 12.46 36.35
CA THR A 40 -19.64 12.07 37.74
C THR A 40 -18.43 11.26 38.26
N PRO A 41 -17.87 11.63 39.43
CA PRO A 41 -16.81 10.85 40.05
C PRO A 41 -17.32 9.46 40.43
N ARG A 42 -16.56 8.42 40.03
CA ARG A 42 -16.83 7.04 40.47
C ARG A 42 -16.72 6.97 41.99
N PRO A 43 -17.60 6.22 42.68
CA PRO A 43 -17.52 6.04 44.13
C PRO A 43 -16.19 5.36 44.48
N VAL A 44 -15.42 6.04 45.35
CA VAL A 44 -14.20 5.50 45.95
C VAL A 44 -14.63 4.44 46.97
N ALA A 45 -14.20 3.22 46.78
CA ALA A 45 -14.38 2.14 47.74
C ALA A 45 -13.63 2.50 49.03
N THR A 46 -14.38 2.60 50.14
CA THR A 46 -13.88 2.82 51.49
C THR A 46 -13.04 1.62 51.94
N LEU A 47 -11.74 1.84 52.09
CA LEU A 47 -10.84 0.84 52.68
C LEU A 47 -10.96 0.86 54.19
N ALA A 48 -11.18 -0.31 54.79
CA ALA A 48 -11.17 -0.55 56.23
C ALA A 48 -9.79 -0.30 56.88
N PRO A 49 -9.69 0.02 58.15
CA PRO A 49 -8.42 0.36 58.80
C PRO A 49 -7.55 -0.88 59.02
N VAL A 50 -6.32 -0.81 58.54
CA VAL A 50 -5.29 -1.83 58.79
C VAL A 50 -4.41 -1.38 59.95
N ALA A 51 -4.18 -2.35 60.87
CA ALA A 51 -3.45 -2.24 62.10
C ALA A 51 -1.94 -1.94 61.90
N LEU A 52 -1.37 -1.20 62.86
CA LEU A 52 0.07 -0.97 62.97
C LEU A 52 0.86 -2.25 63.16
N ALA A 53 1.94 -2.45 62.39
CA ALA A 53 3.08 -3.28 62.78
C ALA A 53 4.34 -3.01 61.99
N ALA A 54 5.43 -2.73 62.77
CA ALA A 54 6.84 -3.04 62.59
C ALA A 54 7.75 -2.24 61.62
N PRO A 55 9.04 -2.10 61.96
CA PRO A 55 9.98 -1.05 61.52
C PRO A 55 10.63 -1.32 60.15
N PRO A 56 11.27 -0.31 59.52
CA PRO A 56 11.63 -0.34 58.11
C PRO A 56 12.88 -1.19 57.86
N ARG A 57 12.74 -2.16 56.94
CA ARG A 57 13.87 -2.85 56.32
C ARG A 57 14.42 -2.01 55.17
N ALA A 58 15.72 -2.05 55.05
CA ALA A 58 16.59 -1.35 54.13
C ALA A 58 16.04 -1.12 52.74
N THR A 59 16.14 0.12 52.27
CA THR A 59 15.91 0.64 50.93
C THR A 59 16.76 -0.14 49.91
N THR A 60 16.19 -1.08 49.19
CA THR A 60 16.69 -1.54 47.91
C THR A 60 16.45 -0.43 46.89
N ALA A 61 17.53 -0.02 46.22
CA ALA A 61 17.50 0.98 45.14
C ALA A 61 16.41 0.65 44.13
N PRO A 62 15.72 1.67 43.54
CA PRO A 62 14.73 1.44 42.53
C PRO A 62 15.37 0.74 41.34
N THR A 63 14.92 -0.48 41.06
CA THR A 63 15.22 -1.18 39.80
C THR A 63 14.86 -0.22 38.65
N PRO A 64 15.78 0.04 37.70
CA PRO A 64 15.46 0.92 36.59
C PRO A 64 14.18 0.40 35.92
N SER A 65 13.14 1.25 35.92
CA SER A 65 11.87 1.01 35.27
C SER A 65 12.16 0.56 33.84
N ALA A 66 11.80 -0.69 33.54
CA ALA A 66 11.87 -1.23 32.20
C ALA A 66 11.15 -0.24 31.27
N THR A 67 11.93 0.40 30.40
CA THR A 67 11.40 1.24 29.32
C THR A 67 10.19 0.54 28.73
N PRO A 68 9.03 1.16 28.60
CA PRO A 68 7.85 0.50 28.09
C PRO A 68 8.23 -0.06 26.71
N ARG A 69 8.26 -1.38 26.60
CA ARG A 69 8.50 -2.07 25.33
C ARG A 69 7.47 -1.51 24.37
N ALA A 70 7.94 -0.73 23.38
CA ALA A 70 7.08 -0.13 22.38
C ALA A 70 6.19 -1.24 21.81
N ALA A 71 4.87 -1.12 22.02
CA ALA A 71 3.93 -2.15 21.66
C ALA A 71 4.02 -2.40 20.16
N ALA A 72 4.35 -3.65 19.76
CA ALA A 72 4.44 -4.03 18.36
C ALA A 72 3.04 -3.96 17.74
N ARG A 73 2.84 -3.02 16.82
CA ARG A 73 1.57 -2.80 16.13
C ARG A 73 1.50 -3.65 14.88
N ARG A 74 0.34 -4.22 14.60
CA ARG A 74 0.14 -5.11 13.47
C ARG A 74 -1.01 -4.64 12.59
N LEU A 75 -0.84 -4.86 11.28
CA LEU A 75 -1.94 -4.77 10.33
C LEU A 75 -2.78 -6.04 10.44
N ALA A 76 -4.09 -5.89 10.44
CA ALA A 76 -5.04 -7.01 10.42
C ALA A 76 -5.79 -7.06 9.09
N PHE A 77 -6.03 -8.27 8.57
CA PHE A 77 -6.80 -8.47 7.35
C PHE A 77 -8.01 -9.36 7.60
N HIS A 78 -9.19 -8.82 7.37
CA HIS A 78 -10.48 -9.46 7.65
C HIS A 78 -11.21 -9.98 6.40
N GLY A 79 -10.58 -9.88 5.23
CA GLY A 79 -11.18 -10.30 3.96
C GLY A 79 -11.41 -11.79 3.86
N SER A 80 -12.48 -12.19 3.17
CA SER A 80 -12.81 -13.59 2.85
C SER A 80 -12.59 -13.90 1.37
N GLY A 81 -12.12 -15.12 1.06
CA GLY A 81 -11.95 -15.60 -0.32
C GLY A 81 -13.28 -15.75 -1.04
N GLY A 82 -14.34 -16.19 -0.34
CA GLY A 82 -15.67 -16.36 -0.93
C GLY A 82 -16.30 -15.05 -1.40
N THR A 83 -16.24 -14.00 -0.56
CA THR A 83 -16.72 -12.66 -0.97
C THR A 83 -15.93 -12.13 -2.17
N LEU A 84 -14.60 -12.32 -2.16
CA LEU A 84 -13.77 -11.89 -3.27
C LEU A 84 -14.03 -12.70 -4.54
N PHE A 85 -14.36 -13.98 -4.43
CA PHE A 85 -14.75 -14.84 -5.53
C PHE A 85 -16.05 -14.32 -6.19
N GLY A 86 -17.09 -14.01 -5.40
CA GLY A 86 -18.31 -13.39 -5.93
C GLY A 86 -18.03 -12.09 -6.69
N ILE A 87 -17.13 -11.24 -6.16
CA ILE A 87 -16.69 -10.02 -6.86
C ILE A 87 -16.00 -10.38 -8.19
N HIS A 88 -15.15 -11.41 -8.22
CA HIS A 88 -14.42 -11.82 -9.42
C HIS A 88 -15.36 -12.38 -10.50
N ILE A 89 -16.29 -13.25 -10.13
CA ILE A 89 -17.27 -13.82 -11.10
C ILE A 89 -18.06 -12.70 -11.77
N VAL A 90 -18.63 -11.79 -10.98
CA VAL A 90 -19.38 -10.64 -11.53
C VAL A 90 -18.48 -9.76 -12.43
N ASN A 91 -17.20 -9.58 -12.04
CA ASN A 91 -16.26 -8.80 -12.84
C ASN A 91 -15.93 -9.52 -14.16
N ILE A 92 -15.73 -10.83 -14.16
CA ILE A 92 -15.46 -11.64 -15.36
C ILE A 92 -16.66 -11.55 -16.32
N LEU A 93 -17.86 -11.83 -15.85
CA LEU A 93 -19.07 -11.78 -16.67
C LEU A 93 -19.26 -10.40 -17.31
N ARG A 94 -19.14 -9.32 -16.53
CA ARG A 94 -19.23 -7.95 -17.06
C ARG A 94 -18.10 -7.60 -18.02
N THR A 95 -16.89 -8.12 -17.78
CA THR A 95 -15.74 -7.90 -18.68
C THR A 95 -15.95 -8.59 -20.02
N LEU A 96 -16.52 -9.80 -20.04
CA LEU A 96 -16.90 -10.51 -21.27
C LEU A 96 -17.97 -9.75 -22.05
N VAL A 97 -19.06 -9.33 -21.39
CA VAL A 97 -20.15 -8.57 -22.04
C VAL A 97 -19.67 -7.23 -22.59
N THR A 98 -18.70 -6.57 -21.94
CA THR A 98 -18.19 -5.26 -22.38
C THR A 98 -16.91 -5.36 -23.22
N VAL A 99 -16.59 -6.53 -23.76
CA VAL A 99 -15.39 -6.78 -24.59
C VAL A 99 -14.11 -6.24 -23.91
N GLY A 100 -13.95 -6.53 -22.61
CA GLY A 100 -12.78 -6.16 -21.84
C GLY A 100 -12.82 -4.77 -21.16
N VAL A 101 -13.74 -3.88 -21.53
CA VAL A 101 -13.79 -2.50 -21.00
C VAL A 101 -14.05 -2.49 -19.48
N TYR A 102 -14.90 -3.38 -18.99
CA TYR A 102 -15.23 -3.44 -17.56
C TYR A 102 -14.05 -3.83 -16.65
N ARG A 103 -12.96 -4.35 -17.19
CA ARG A 103 -11.73 -4.72 -16.44
C ARG A 103 -11.23 -3.59 -15.52
N PHE A 104 -11.33 -2.33 -15.93
CA PHE A 104 -10.92 -1.18 -15.13
C PHE A 104 -11.77 -1.00 -13.87
N TRP A 105 -13.08 -1.17 -13.97
CA TRP A 105 -14.00 -1.14 -12.81
C TRP A 105 -13.81 -2.37 -11.92
N GLY A 106 -13.57 -3.52 -12.54
CA GLY A 106 -13.28 -4.77 -11.82
C GLY A 106 -12.05 -4.63 -10.89
N ARG A 107 -10.94 -4.06 -11.39
CA ARG A 107 -9.75 -3.78 -10.58
C ARG A 107 -10.02 -2.85 -9.41
N VAL A 108 -10.72 -1.75 -9.65
CA VAL A 108 -11.09 -0.81 -8.59
C VAL A 108 -11.93 -1.48 -7.51
N ARG A 109 -12.89 -2.34 -7.91
CA ARG A 109 -13.75 -3.07 -6.96
C ARG A 109 -12.95 -4.03 -6.09
N VAL A 110 -12.01 -4.78 -6.68
CA VAL A 110 -11.11 -5.67 -5.95
C VAL A 110 -10.23 -4.89 -4.97
N ARG A 111 -9.57 -3.80 -5.42
CA ARG A 111 -8.73 -2.96 -4.55
C ARG A 111 -9.52 -2.34 -3.40
N ARG A 112 -10.72 -1.82 -3.70
CA ARG A 112 -11.61 -1.26 -2.68
C ARG A 112 -11.95 -2.31 -1.62
N TYR A 113 -12.29 -3.53 -2.03
CA TYR A 113 -12.55 -4.62 -1.11
C TYR A 113 -11.31 -4.95 -0.28
N MET A 114 -10.14 -5.18 -0.91
CA MET A 114 -8.92 -5.56 -0.20
C MET A 114 -8.53 -4.50 0.85
N LEU A 115 -8.53 -3.22 0.50
CA LEU A 115 -8.17 -2.14 1.42
C LEU A 115 -9.22 -1.94 2.52
N SER A 116 -10.52 -2.04 2.21
CA SER A 116 -11.57 -1.95 3.24
C SER A 116 -11.54 -3.12 4.24
N GLN A 117 -10.91 -4.23 3.91
CA GLN A 117 -10.69 -5.35 4.83
C GLN A 117 -9.33 -5.30 5.54
N THR A 118 -8.48 -4.33 5.22
CA THR A 118 -7.21 -4.09 5.90
C THR A 118 -7.41 -3.07 7.01
N ALA A 119 -7.09 -3.42 8.24
CA ALA A 119 -7.20 -2.57 9.40
C ALA A 119 -5.82 -2.33 10.04
N PHE A 120 -5.60 -1.12 10.51
CA PHE A 120 -4.47 -0.73 11.33
C PHE A 120 -4.99 0.03 12.56
N GLU A 121 -4.60 -0.41 13.76
CA GLU A 121 -5.11 0.14 15.03
C GLU A 121 -6.66 0.20 15.13
N GLY A 122 -7.34 -0.79 14.58
CA GLY A 122 -8.81 -0.86 14.60
C GLY A 122 -9.49 -0.12 13.44
N ASP A 123 -8.82 0.84 12.79
CA ASP A 123 -9.38 1.59 11.69
C ASP A 123 -9.03 0.99 10.32
N ARG A 124 -10.00 0.95 9.43
CA ARG A 124 -9.86 0.38 8.09
C ARG A 124 -9.29 1.38 7.09
N LEU A 125 -8.52 0.88 6.13
CA LEU A 125 -8.10 1.69 5.00
C LEU A 125 -9.27 1.89 4.02
N ALA A 126 -9.25 3.01 3.29
CA ALA A 126 -10.24 3.31 2.26
C ALA A 126 -9.56 3.59 0.91
N TYR A 127 -10.22 3.16 -0.19
CA TYR A 127 -9.75 3.40 -1.56
C TYR A 127 -10.76 4.23 -2.34
N HIS A 128 -10.32 5.36 -2.89
CA HIS A 128 -11.16 6.36 -3.56
C HIS A 128 -11.00 6.40 -5.08
N GLY A 129 -10.21 5.50 -5.68
CA GLY A 129 -10.04 5.43 -7.13
C GLY A 129 -11.31 5.01 -7.87
N THR A 130 -11.41 5.39 -9.13
CA THR A 130 -12.55 5.07 -10.00
C THR A 130 -12.12 4.35 -11.28
N GLY A 131 -12.97 3.46 -11.81
CA GLY A 131 -12.72 2.74 -13.06
C GLY A 131 -12.62 3.68 -14.27
N LYS A 132 -13.38 4.80 -14.25
CA LYS A 132 -13.30 5.83 -15.29
C LYS A 132 -11.93 6.49 -15.37
N GLU A 133 -11.31 6.79 -14.22
CA GLU A 133 -9.95 7.33 -14.17
C GLU A 133 -8.93 6.37 -14.78
N LEU A 134 -9.00 5.08 -14.43
CA LEU A 134 -8.13 4.04 -14.98
C LEU A 134 -8.30 3.89 -16.50
N LEU A 135 -9.54 3.84 -16.99
CA LEU A 135 -9.81 3.76 -18.42
C LEU A 135 -9.24 4.97 -19.18
N ARG A 136 -9.50 6.19 -18.68
CA ARG A 136 -8.94 7.41 -19.31
C ARG A 136 -7.40 7.41 -19.30
N GLY A 137 -6.80 6.96 -18.19
CA GLY A 137 -5.36 6.79 -18.09
C GLY A 137 -4.80 5.81 -19.12
N PHE A 138 -5.45 4.68 -19.29
CA PHE A 138 -5.10 3.66 -20.26
C PHE A 138 -5.22 4.18 -21.71
N LEU A 139 -6.33 4.85 -22.05
CA LEU A 139 -6.52 5.42 -23.39
C LEU A 139 -5.44 6.47 -23.72
N LYS A 140 -5.10 7.34 -22.77
CA LYS A 140 -4.00 8.29 -22.95
C LYS A 140 -2.66 7.60 -23.21
N ALA A 141 -2.41 6.50 -22.52
CA ALA A 141 -1.19 5.75 -22.69
C ALA A 141 -1.10 5.04 -24.02
N ILE A 142 -2.19 4.45 -24.50
CA ILE A 142 -2.26 3.89 -25.85
C ILE A 142 -2.00 4.98 -26.89
N LEU A 143 -2.65 6.14 -26.73
CA LEU A 143 -2.50 7.25 -27.68
C LEU A 143 -1.08 7.80 -27.73
N VAL A 144 -0.44 7.97 -26.56
CA VAL A 144 0.89 8.62 -26.45
C VAL A 144 2.04 7.64 -26.72
N PHE A 145 1.91 6.39 -26.35
CA PHE A 145 2.98 5.39 -26.48
C PHE A 145 2.60 4.24 -27.40
N GLY A 146 1.40 3.67 -27.23
CA GLY A 146 1.00 2.48 -27.96
C GLY A 146 0.91 2.72 -29.47
N LEU A 147 0.18 3.73 -29.89
CA LEU A 147 -0.01 4.03 -31.32
C LEU A 147 1.29 4.44 -32.02
N PRO A 148 2.13 5.36 -31.49
CA PRO A 148 3.40 5.70 -32.14
C PRO A 148 4.36 4.51 -32.26
N VAL A 149 4.47 3.69 -31.20
CA VAL A 149 5.32 2.49 -31.23
C VAL A 149 4.80 1.47 -32.24
N THR A 150 3.49 1.25 -32.31
CA THR A 150 2.90 0.32 -33.28
C THR A 150 3.09 0.85 -34.71
N ALA A 151 2.86 2.13 -34.95
CA ALA A 151 3.06 2.76 -36.26
C ALA A 151 4.52 2.67 -36.71
N LEU A 152 5.47 2.91 -35.79
CA LEU A 152 6.90 2.79 -36.07
C LEU A 152 7.31 1.38 -36.50
N ASN A 153 6.83 0.36 -35.76
CA ASN A 153 7.13 -1.04 -36.09
C ASN A 153 6.47 -1.47 -37.40
N LEU A 154 5.26 -1.03 -37.65
CA LEU A 154 4.55 -1.32 -38.90
C LEU A 154 5.26 -0.69 -40.09
N ALA A 155 5.67 0.58 -39.97
CA ALA A 155 6.45 1.25 -41.03
C ALA A 155 7.78 0.53 -41.33
N GLY A 156 8.51 0.11 -40.29
CA GLY A 156 9.72 -0.67 -40.43
C GLY A 156 9.50 -2.01 -41.14
N GLN A 157 8.41 -2.72 -40.83
CA GLN A 157 8.10 -4.00 -41.48
C GLN A 157 7.61 -3.85 -42.91
N LEU A 158 6.83 -2.80 -43.22
CA LEU A 158 6.29 -2.57 -44.58
C LEU A 158 7.34 -1.99 -45.55
N SER A 159 8.42 -1.39 -45.05
CA SER A 159 9.47 -0.79 -45.89
C SER A 159 10.24 -1.83 -46.70
N GLY A 160 10.28 -3.10 -46.26
CA GLY A 160 11.13 -4.14 -46.85
C GLY A 160 12.64 -3.94 -46.65
N ASP A 161 13.03 -2.87 -45.93
CA ASP A 161 14.41 -2.52 -45.62
C ASP A 161 14.77 -3.01 -44.20
N GLU A 162 15.71 -3.94 -44.13
CA GLU A 162 16.19 -4.51 -42.85
C GLU A 162 16.78 -3.45 -41.90
N LEU A 163 17.48 -2.44 -42.44
CA LEU A 163 18.07 -1.38 -41.64
C LEU A 163 16.97 -0.56 -40.94
N LEU A 164 15.91 -0.22 -41.68
CA LEU A 164 14.80 0.54 -41.15
C LEU A 164 13.99 -0.29 -40.12
N ALA A 165 13.80 -1.58 -40.37
CA ALA A 165 13.14 -2.49 -39.44
C ALA A 165 13.94 -2.64 -38.14
N ASN A 166 15.27 -2.80 -38.23
CA ASN A 166 16.15 -2.87 -37.07
C ASN A 166 16.18 -1.54 -36.29
N ALA A 167 16.22 -0.40 -36.95
CA ALA A 167 16.13 0.91 -36.32
C ALA A 167 14.81 1.10 -35.59
N ALA A 168 13.69 0.73 -36.17
CA ALA A 168 12.37 0.74 -35.54
C ALA A 168 12.33 -0.14 -34.28
N GLN A 169 12.96 -1.31 -34.30
CA GLN A 169 13.07 -2.20 -33.17
C GLN A 169 13.89 -1.58 -32.03
N VAL A 170 15.05 -1.00 -32.35
CA VAL A 170 15.89 -0.29 -31.35
C VAL A 170 15.14 0.88 -30.70
N LEU A 171 14.47 1.70 -31.51
CA LEU A 171 13.65 2.81 -31.00
C LEU A 171 12.49 2.32 -30.12
N THR A 172 11.88 1.19 -30.46
CA THR A 172 10.85 0.55 -29.63
C THR A 172 11.40 0.15 -28.29
N TRP A 173 12.56 -0.50 -28.22
CA TRP A 173 13.20 -0.84 -26.96
C TRP A 173 13.56 0.40 -26.13
N ALA A 174 14.07 1.44 -26.76
CA ALA A 174 14.34 2.71 -26.08
C ALA A 174 13.06 3.36 -25.53
N ALA A 175 11.97 3.35 -26.29
CA ALA A 175 10.67 3.84 -25.85
C ALA A 175 10.14 3.03 -24.65
N VAL A 176 10.23 1.71 -24.67
CA VAL A 176 9.84 0.84 -23.56
C VAL A 176 10.68 1.11 -22.30
N MET A 177 12.01 1.30 -22.46
CA MET A 177 12.91 1.63 -21.34
C MET A 177 12.54 2.93 -20.65
N VAL A 178 12.02 3.92 -21.36
CA VAL A 178 11.52 5.18 -20.78
C VAL A 178 10.11 5.02 -20.25
N PHE A 179 9.27 4.29 -20.96
CA PHE A 179 7.87 4.14 -20.62
C PHE A 179 7.62 3.36 -19.31
N VAL A 180 8.37 2.27 -19.08
CA VAL A 180 8.23 1.44 -17.88
C VAL A 180 8.40 2.25 -16.59
N PRO A 181 9.48 3.01 -16.37
CA PRO A 181 9.63 3.83 -15.17
C PRO A 181 8.58 4.93 -15.04
N VAL A 182 8.13 5.54 -16.16
CA VAL A 182 7.01 6.50 -16.16
C VAL A 182 5.74 5.83 -15.63
N ALA A 183 5.43 4.63 -16.13
CA ALA A 183 4.28 3.86 -15.69
C ALA A 183 4.38 3.48 -14.20
N MET A 184 5.56 3.02 -13.73
CA MET A 184 5.78 2.65 -12.33
C MET A 184 5.57 3.82 -11.37
N VAL A 185 6.19 4.98 -11.64
CA VAL A 185 6.02 6.20 -10.83
C VAL A 185 4.57 6.69 -10.87
N GLY A 186 3.96 6.71 -12.05
CA GLY A 186 2.56 7.11 -12.24
C GLY A 186 1.60 6.22 -11.48
N ALA A 187 1.79 4.90 -11.55
CA ALA A 187 1.00 3.93 -10.81
C ALA A 187 1.15 4.09 -9.28
N ARG A 188 2.37 4.23 -8.79
CA ARG A 188 2.63 4.45 -7.36
C ARG A 188 1.96 5.73 -6.87
N ARG A 189 2.13 6.85 -7.59
CA ARG A 189 1.51 8.13 -7.29
C ARG A 189 -0.01 8.03 -7.25
N TYR A 190 -0.63 7.40 -8.26
CA TYR A 190 -2.08 7.22 -8.31
C TYR A 190 -2.58 6.36 -7.15
N ARG A 191 -1.99 5.17 -6.93
CA ARG A 191 -2.42 4.25 -5.87
C ARG A 191 -2.37 4.92 -4.49
N LEU A 192 -1.27 5.57 -4.15
CA LEU A 192 -1.10 6.25 -2.86
C LEU A 192 -2.10 7.41 -2.70
N SER A 193 -2.25 8.28 -3.71
CA SER A 193 -3.20 9.40 -3.63
C SER A 193 -4.67 8.99 -3.51
N ARG A 194 -5.01 7.76 -3.89
CA ARG A 194 -6.36 7.21 -3.77
C ARG A 194 -6.56 6.31 -2.54
N THR A 195 -5.53 6.07 -1.76
CA THR A 195 -5.59 5.32 -0.51
C THR A 195 -5.60 6.30 0.66
N SER A 196 -6.49 6.08 1.63
CA SER A 196 -6.55 6.85 2.87
C SER A 196 -6.70 5.94 4.08
N TRP A 197 -6.25 6.46 5.22
CA TRP A 197 -6.47 5.89 6.55
C TRP A 197 -6.86 7.00 7.52
N ARG A 198 -7.89 6.81 8.32
CA ARG A 198 -8.49 7.87 9.19
C ARG A 198 -8.78 9.19 8.45
N GLY A 199 -9.20 9.10 7.18
CA GLY A 199 -9.46 10.29 6.34
C GLY A 199 -8.21 10.94 5.74
N ILE A 200 -7.01 10.62 6.20
CA ILE A 200 -5.74 11.16 5.70
C ILE A 200 -5.27 10.29 4.52
N ARG A 201 -4.96 10.93 3.40
CA ARG A 201 -4.48 10.26 2.19
C ARG A 201 -2.97 10.11 2.18
N PHE A 202 -2.53 9.04 1.54
CA PHE A 202 -1.13 8.90 1.16
C PHE A 202 -0.81 9.77 -0.06
N SER A 203 0.46 10.13 -0.22
CA SER A 203 0.94 10.89 -1.38
C SER A 203 2.29 10.37 -1.85
N PHE A 204 2.69 10.72 -3.09
CA PHE A 204 3.97 10.33 -3.68
C PHE A 204 4.60 11.50 -4.44
N HIS A 205 5.80 11.93 -4.05
CA HIS A 205 6.46 13.12 -4.54
C HIS A 205 7.70 12.84 -5.41
N GLY A 206 7.96 11.58 -5.78
CA GLY A 206 9.09 11.22 -6.64
C GLY A 206 8.99 11.88 -8.02
N ARG A 207 10.09 12.47 -8.49
CA ARG A 207 10.18 13.04 -9.84
C ARG A 207 10.39 11.92 -10.85
N ILE A 208 9.64 11.93 -11.94
CA ILE A 208 9.70 10.89 -12.98
C ILE A 208 11.10 10.82 -13.60
N TRP A 209 11.74 11.96 -13.89
CA TRP A 209 13.08 12.01 -14.49
C TRP A 209 14.17 11.38 -13.63
N ASP A 210 14.11 11.58 -12.32
CA ASP A 210 15.09 10.99 -11.40
C ASP A 210 14.93 9.47 -11.38
N PHE A 211 13.70 8.97 -11.45
CA PHE A 211 13.45 7.53 -11.53
C PHE A 211 13.80 6.94 -12.90
N ILE A 212 13.60 7.66 -14.02
CA ILE A 212 14.05 7.23 -15.35
C ILE A 212 15.57 7.06 -15.36
N LYS A 213 16.33 8.04 -14.86
CA LYS A 213 17.80 7.95 -14.77
C LYS A 213 18.24 6.74 -13.95
N LEU A 214 17.62 6.56 -12.77
CA LEU A 214 17.88 5.41 -11.90
C LEU A 214 17.55 4.09 -12.59
N PHE A 215 16.42 4.01 -13.28
CA PHE A 215 15.93 2.80 -13.91
C PHE A 215 16.78 2.43 -15.14
N VAL A 216 17.01 3.39 -16.04
CA VAL A 216 17.82 3.15 -17.26
C VAL A 216 19.28 2.85 -16.88
N GLY A 217 19.89 3.68 -16.02
CA GLY A 217 21.28 3.44 -15.59
C GLY A 217 21.43 2.13 -14.82
N GLY A 218 20.49 1.81 -13.91
CA GLY A 218 20.49 0.55 -13.17
C GLY A 218 20.27 -0.67 -14.07
N SER A 219 19.41 -0.58 -15.10
CA SER A 219 19.19 -1.64 -16.08
C SER A 219 20.42 -1.87 -16.93
N LEU A 220 21.05 -0.80 -17.44
CA LEU A 220 22.29 -0.89 -18.22
C LEU A 220 23.43 -1.52 -17.41
N LEU A 221 23.64 -1.05 -16.16
CA LEU A 221 24.65 -1.63 -15.27
C LEU A 221 24.36 -3.10 -14.94
N THR A 222 23.08 -3.46 -14.76
CA THR A 222 22.69 -4.84 -14.52
C THR A 222 22.99 -5.72 -15.74
N SER A 223 22.70 -5.25 -16.96
CA SER A 223 23.01 -5.95 -18.19
C SER A 223 24.53 -6.07 -18.41
N LEU A 224 25.27 -4.98 -18.23
CA LEU A 224 26.73 -4.95 -18.39
C LEU A 224 27.43 -5.87 -17.39
N THR A 225 26.92 -5.99 -16.18
CA THR A 225 27.44 -6.86 -15.13
C THR A 225 26.83 -8.26 -15.14
N LEU A 226 26.17 -8.68 -16.22
CA LEU A 226 25.52 -10.00 -16.35
C LEU A 226 24.61 -10.32 -15.15
N GLY A 227 23.92 -9.31 -14.62
CA GLY A 227 22.99 -9.45 -13.49
C GLY A 227 23.60 -9.23 -12.10
N PHE A 228 24.92 -9.14 -11.93
CA PHE A 228 25.53 -8.96 -10.61
C PHE A 228 25.12 -7.65 -9.93
N TYR A 229 24.82 -6.61 -10.67
CA TYR A 229 24.34 -5.32 -10.12
C TYR A 229 22.86 -5.35 -9.68
N TYR A 230 22.09 -6.38 -10.00
CA TYR A 230 20.65 -6.47 -9.78
C TYR A 230 20.19 -6.21 -8.34
N PRO A 231 20.82 -6.73 -7.26
CA PRO A 231 20.42 -6.42 -5.89
C PRO A 231 20.54 -4.94 -5.53
N VAL A 232 21.60 -4.29 -6.05
CA VAL A 232 21.82 -2.85 -5.84
C VAL A 232 20.74 -2.05 -6.59
N PHE A 233 20.46 -2.42 -7.82
CA PHE A 233 19.41 -1.80 -8.63
C PHE A 233 18.03 -1.91 -7.96
N GLN A 234 17.63 -3.10 -7.51
CA GLN A 234 16.35 -3.29 -6.79
C GLN A 234 16.28 -2.48 -5.50
N THR A 235 17.37 -2.43 -4.74
CA THR A 235 17.41 -1.65 -3.49
C THR A 235 17.28 -0.16 -3.75
N ASN A 236 17.94 0.37 -4.79
CA ASN A 236 17.81 1.76 -5.19
C ASN A 236 16.39 2.11 -5.67
N GLN A 237 15.74 1.20 -6.41
CA GLN A 237 14.33 1.34 -6.77
C GLN A 237 13.43 1.40 -5.53
N GLN A 238 13.63 0.47 -4.58
CA GLN A 238 12.87 0.45 -3.33
C GLN A 238 13.10 1.71 -2.52
N ALA A 239 14.35 2.15 -2.40
CA ALA A 239 14.70 3.41 -1.73
C ALA A 239 13.95 4.60 -2.34
N PHE A 240 13.96 4.71 -3.67
CA PHE A 240 13.22 5.77 -4.36
C PHE A 240 11.71 5.69 -4.09
N MET A 241 11.11 4.49 -4.21
CA MET A 241 9.67 4.28 -4.05
C MET A 241 9.18 4.49 -2.61
N VAL A 242 10.02 4.22 -1.60
CA VAL A 242 9.67 4.41 -0.19
C VAL A 242 9.93 5.85 0.25
N SER A 243 11.13 6.39 -0.02
CA SER A 243 11.52 7.71 0.50
C SER A 243 10.71 8.88 -0.07
N HIS A 244 10.08 8.70 -1.23
CA HIS A 244 9.19 9.70 -1.82
C HIS A 244 7.71 9.45 -1.48
N ALA A 245 7.37 8.40 -0.75
CA ALA A 245 6.02 8.16 -0.23
C ALA A 245 5.82 8.95 1.07
N ARG A 246 4.60 9.46 1.29
CA ARG A 246 4.21 10.19 2.49
C ARG A 246 2.84 9.74 2.97
N PHE A 247 2.62 9.85 4.27
CA PHE A 247 1.30 9.78 4.88
C PHE A 247 0.96 11.14 5.49
N GLY A 248 -0.01 11.84 4.92
CA GLY A 248 -0.18 13.26 5.17
C GLY A 248 1.12 14.02 4.81
N GLN A 249 1.63 14.80 5.76
CA GLN A 249 2.89 15.56 5.59
C GLN A 249 4.14 14.74 5.94
N ARG A 250 4.01 13.56 6.58
CA ARG A 250 5.14 12.79 7.10
C ARG A 250 5.71 11.83 6.06
N PRO A 251 7.01 11.91 5.74
CA PRO A 251 7.64 11.02 4.77
C PRO A 251 8.00 9.67 5.40
N PHE A 252 7.98 8.63 4.58
CA PHE A 252 8.66 7.39 4.87
C PHE A 252 10.15 7.54 4.59
N ARG A 253 11.00 6.81 5.30
CA ARG A 253 12.45 6.77 5.07
C ARG A 253 12.91 5.35 4.80
N PHE A 254 13.90 5.21 3.92
CA PHE A 254 14.55 3.95 3.63
C PHE A 254 16.06 4.10 3.73
N GLU A 255 16.70 3.25 4.53
CA GLU A 255 18.13 3.34 4.84
C GLU A 255 18.94 2.11 4.39
N GLY A 256 18.32 1.22 3.60
CA GLY A 256 18.97 0.01 3.10
C GLY A 256 19.98 0.28 2.00
N ARG A 257 21.06 -0.51 1.98
CA ARG A 257 22.12 -0.47 0.97
C ARG A 257 22.13 -1.76 0.15
N GLY A 258 22.12 -1.67 -1.18
CA GLY A 258 22.07 -2.84 -2.05
C GLY A 258 23.25 -3.80 -1.92
N ARG A 259 24.40 -3.33 -1.45
CA ARG A 259 25.58 -4.15 -1.21
C ARG A 259 25.37 -5.21 -0.13
N ASP A 260 24.49 -4.96 0.84
CA ASP A 260 24.22 -5.87 1.95
C ASP A 260 23.48 -7.14 1.47
N LEU A 261 22.74 -7.04 0.36
CA LEU A 261 22.05 -8.17 -0.27
C LEU A 261 22.92 -8.92 -1.28
N LEU A 262 24.05 -8.31 -1.73
CA LEU A 262 24.87 -8.87 -2.79
C LEU A 262 25.37 -10.28 -2.47
N ARG A 263 25.94 -10.48 -1.29
CA ARG A 263 26.45 -11.80 -0.86
C ARG A 263 25.37 -12.87 -0.91
N SER A 264 24.17 -12.54 -0.43
CA SER A 264 23.05 -13.50 -0.40
C SER A 264 22.52 -13.79 -1.79
N TYR A 265 22.56 -12.79 -2.68
CA TYR A 265 22.19 -12.92 -4.08
C TYR A 265 23.17 -13.81 -4.83
N LEU A 266 24.48 -13.58 -4.68
CA LEU A 266 25.52 -14.40 -5.32
C LEU A 266 25.44 -15.86 -4.87
N LEU A 267 25.21 -16.10 -3.57
CA LEU A 267 24.97 -17.44 -3.05
C LEU A 267 23.72 -18.07 -3.68
N ALA A 268 22.64 -17.31 -3.87
CA ALA A 268 21.44 -17.82 -4.50
C ALA A 268 21.67 -18.14 -5.99
N VAL A 269 22.42 -17.31 -6.71
CA VAL A 269 22.80 -17.56 -8.10
C VAL A 269 23.64 -18.85 -8.21
N LEU A 270 24.66 -18.98 -7.36
CA LEU A 270 25.53 -20.17 -7.34
C LEU A 270 24.75 -21.45 -7.01
N LEU A 271 23.84 -21.38 -6.04
CA LEU A 271 23.04 -22.51 -5.60
C LEU A 271 21.82 -22.80 -6.48
N THR A 272 21.56 -22.00 -7.52
CA THR A 272 20.37 -22.18 -8.38
C THR A 272 20.35 -23.56 -9.02
N LEU A 273 21.46 -24.02 -9.62
CA LEU A 273 21.55 -25.31 -10.29
C LEU A 273 21.41 -26.47 -9.29
N PRO A 274 22.21 -26.58 -8.19
CA PRO A 274 22.14 -27.71 -7.28
C PRO A 274 20.82 -27.78 -6.48
N THR A 275 20.13 -26.65 -6.29
CA THR A 275 18.84 -26.63 -5.57
C THR A 275 17.62 -26.55 -6.49
N LEU A 276 17.80 -26.65 -7.81
CA LEU A 276 16.73 -26.48 -8.81
C LEU A 276 15.95 -25.17 -8.58
N GLY A 277 16.63 -24.10 -8.17
CA GLY A 277 16.05 -22.79 -7.90
C GLY A 277 15.36 -22.64 -6.53
N LEU A 278 15.29 -23.67 -5.69
CA LEU A 278 14.64 -23.56 -4.36
C LEU A 278 15.33 -22.53 -3.45
N CYS A 279 16.63 -22.29 -3.60
CA CYS A 279 17.37 -21.29 -2.84
C CYS A 279 16.81 -19.85 -2.98
N TRP A 280 16.11 -19.55 -4.07
CA TRP A 280 15.50 -18.23 -4.29
C TRP A 280 14.44 -17.87 -3.24
N PHE A 281 13.76 -18.83 -2.64
CA PHE A 281 12.79 -18.56 -1.55
C PHE A 281 13.49 -18.02 -0.30
N TRP A 282 14.69 -18.50 0.01
CA TRP A 282 15.50 -17.98 1.14
C TRP A 282 16.05 -16.61 0.83
N TYR A 283 16.52 -16.38 -0.40
CA TYR A 283 16.94 -15.04 -0.84
C TYR A 283 15.78 -14.04 -0.81
N GLN A 284 14.60 -14.40 -1.34
CA GLN A 284 13.42 -13.53 -1.32
C GLN A 284 12.97 -13.23 0.12
N ALA A 285 12.94 -14.21 1.01
CA ALA A 285 12.62 -13.98 2.41
C ALA A 285 13.60 -13.01 3.07
N ARG A 286 14.91 -13.18 2.81
CA ARG A 286 15.94 -12.27 3.30
C ARG A 286 15.78 -10.86 2.74
N LYS A 287 15.49 -10.72 1.44
CA LYS A 287 15.24 -9.43 0.78
C LYS A 287 14.01 -8.73 1.38
N ILE A 288 12.89 -9.45 1.56
CA ILE A 288 11.67 -8.89 2.16
C ILE A 288 11.96 -8.39 3.58
N ARG A 289 12.60 -9.20 4.42
CA ARG A 289 13.00 -8.77 5.77
C ARG A 289 13.89 -7.53 5.72
N TYR A 290 14.93 -7.56 4.89
CA TYR A 290 15.86 -6.46 4.74
C TYR A 290 15.16 -5.15 4.34
N PHE A 291 14.26 -5.19 3.37
CA PHE A 291 13.53 -4.01 2.90
C PHE A 291 12.62 -3.44 3.99
N TRP A 292 11.87 -4.27 4.68
CA TRP A 292 11.01 -3.80 5.77
C TRP A 292 11.80 -3.33 6.98
N GLU A 293 12.86 -4.02 7.38
CA GLU A 293 13.72 -3.63 8.50
C GLU A 293 14.46 -2.29 8.27
N HIS A 294 14.67 -1.89 7.02
CA HIS A 294 15.26 -0.60 6.67
C HIS A 294 14.22 0.43 6.22
N THR A 295 12.94 0.15 6.41
CA THR A 295 11.84 1.09 6.19
C THR A 295 11.41 1.67 7.52
N PHE A 296 11.35 3.00 7.60
CA PHE A 296 10.98 3.75 8.79
C PHE A 296 9.81 4.69 8.48
N PHE A 297 8.95 4.87 9.47
CA PHE A 297 7.95 5.92 9.48
C PHE A 297 8.09 6.70 10.79
N GLU A 298 8.55 7.93 10.73
CA GLU A 298 8.98 8.74 11.87
C GLU A 298 10.03 8.01 12.73
N ALA A 299 9.72 7.74 14.00
CA ALA A 299 10.56 6.97 14.92
C ALA A 299 10.22 5.47 14.92
N ALA A 300 9.18 5.04 14.18
CA ALA A 300 8.78 3.65 14.12
C ALA A 300 9.49 2.92 12.96
N ARG A 301 9.90 1.68 13.21
CA ARG A 301 10.56 0.79 12.27
C ARG A 301 9.65 -0.37 11.91
N PHE A 302 9.58 -0.68 10.64
CA PHE A 302 8.92 -1.91 10.21
C PHE A 302 9.84 -3.11 10.45
N ARG A 303 9.23 -4.24 10.83
CA ARG A 303 9.93 -5.51 11.02
C ARG A 303 9.16 -6.62 10.34
N ALA A 304 9.87 -7.45 9.58
CA ALA A 304 9.29 -8.61 8.94
C ALA A 304 9.97 -9.89 9.43
N THR A 305 9.17 -10.93 9.74
CA THR A 305 9.66 -12.20 10.26
C THR A 305 9.51 -13.36 9.27
N VAL A 306 9.31 -13.04 7.99
CA VAL A 306 9.13 -14.01 6.90
C VAL A 306 10.37 -14.90 6.75
N THR A 307 10.17 -16.22 6.60
CA THR A 307 11.23 -17.20 6.36
C THR A 307 11.13 -17.80 4.96
N GLY A 308 12.25 -18.34 4.43
CA GLY A 308 12.24 -19.01 3.11
C GLY A 308 11.27 -20.19 3.07
N ARG A 309 11.18 -20.96 4.16
CA ARG A 309 10.25 -22.09 4.29
C ARG A 309 8.78 -21.62 4.27
N SER A 310 8.45 -20.52 4.94
CA SER A 310 7.09 -20.00 4.94
C SER A 310 6.65 -19.48 3.57
N LEU A 311 7.58 -18.82 2.82
CA LEU A 311 7.34 -18.42 1.43
C LEU A 311 7.19 -19.62 0.50
N LEU A 312 8.04 -20.62 0.63
CA LEU A 312 7.96 -21.86 -0.15
C LEU A 312 6.60 -22.55 0.05
N ASN A 313 6.19 -22.75 1.31
CA ASN A 313 4.91 -23.37 1.63
C ASN A 313 3.71 -22.55 1.11
N LEU A 314 3.79 -21.23 1.20
CA LEU A 314 2.76 -20.34 0.64
C LEU A 314 2.68 -20.51 -0.88
N THR A 315 3.82 -20.48 -1.57
CA THR A 315 3.87 -20.53 -3.04
C THR A 315 3.44 -21.90 -3.55
N ILE A 316 3.96 -22.99 -2.99
CA ILE A 316 3.56 -24.35 -3.38
C ILE A 316 2.07 -24.56 -3.08
N GLY A 317 1.60 -24.18 -1.90
CA GLY A 317 0.19 -24.33 -1.57
C GLY A 317 -0.74 -23.49 -2.46
N ASN A 318 -0.31 -22.30 -2.89
CA ASN A 318 -1.05 -21.49 -3.84
C ASN A 318 -1.02 -22.10 -5.25
N LEU A 319 0.13 -22.63 -5.67
CA LEU A 319 0.28 -23.28 -6.98
C LEU A 319 -0.61 -24.52 -7.07
N LEU A 320 -0.56 -25.39 -6.07
CA LEU A 320 -1.41 -26.59 -5.99
C LEU A 320 -2.90 -26.22 -6.01
N LEU A 321 -3.27 -25.21 -5.23
CA LEU A 321 -4.66 -24.74 -5.19
C LEU A 321 -5.11 -24.24 -6.56
N LEU A 322 -4.28 -23.50 -7.28
CA LEU A 322 -4.59 -22.99 -8.64
C LEU A 322 -4.63 -24.14 -9.66
N LEU A 323 -3.72 -25.11 -9.58
CA LEU A 323 -3.71 -26.27 -10.48
C LEU A 323 -4.98 -27.11 -10.31
N VAL A 324 -5.31 -27.47 -9.07
CA VAL A 324 -6.50 -28.29 -8.76
C VAL A 324 -7.79 -27.58 -9.17
N THR A 325 -7.85 -26.26 -9.01
CA THR A 325 -9.05 -25.48 -9.35
C THR A 325 -9.01 -24.86 -10.74
N LEU A 326 -8.03 -25.20 -11.59
CA LEU A 326 -7.84 -24.62 -12.93
C LEU A 326 -7.85 -23.07 -12.92
N GLY A 327 -7.30 -22.47 -11.85
CA GLY A 327 -7.25 -21.01 -11.67
C GLY A 327 -8.46 -20.37 -10.99
N PHE A 328 -9.56 -21.09 -10.79
CA PHE A 328 -10.76 -20.52 -10.12
C PHE A 328 -10.50 -20.08 -8.67
N ALA A 329 -9.53 -20.65 -8.00
CA ALA A 329 -9.16 -20.28 -6.63
C ALA A 329 -8.31 -19.00 -6.53
N TRP A 330 -8.07 -18.27 -7.62
CA TRP A 330 -7.30 -17.01 -7.59
C TRP A 330 -7.73 -16.02 -6.50
N PRO A 331 -9.04 -15.78 -6.21
CA PRO A 331 -9.47 -14.92 -5.12
C PRO A 331 -9.01 -15.39 -3.72
N TRP A 332 -9.00 -16.70 -3.47
CA TRP A 332 -8.47 -17.24 -2.21
C TRP A 332 -6.96 -17.05 -2.09
N VAL A 333 -6.24 -17.22 -3.20
CA VAL A 333 -4.78 -16.94 -3.26
C VAL A 333 -4.49 -15.48 -2.92
N LEU A 334 -5.24 -14.52 -3.44
CA LEU A 334 -5.10 -13.10 -3.10
C LEU A 334 -5.31 -12.84 -1.60
N VAL A 335 -6.38 -13.39 -1.03
CA VAL A 335 -6.67 -13.28 0.41
C VAL A 335 -5.57 -13.95 1.25
N ARG A 336 -5.10 -15.13 0.84
CA ARG A 336 -4.04 -15.88 1.53
C ARG A 336 -2.72 -15.11 1.52
N ASN A 337 -2.35 -14.51 0.38
CA ASN A 337 -1.16 -13.67 0.25
C ASN A 337 -1.25 -12.42 1.14
N ALA A 338 -2.40 -11.73 1.16
CA ALA A 338 -2.60 -10.57 2.02
C ALA A 338 -2.50 -10.94 3.51
N ARG A 339 -3.16 -12.03 3.94
CA ARG A 339 -3.06 -12.51 5.32
C ARG A 339 -1.62 -12.88 5.69
N PHE A 340 -0.92 -13.54 4.78
CA PHE A 340 0.49 -13.88 4.98
C PHE A 340 1.35 -12.63 5.14
N ALA A 341 1.23 -11.66 4.24
CA ALA A 341 2.02 -10.43 4.30
C ALA A 341 1.83 -9.70 5.65
N PHE A 342 0.58 -9.55 6.11
CA PHE A 342 0.29 -8.83 7.36
C PHE A 342 0.59 -9.66 8.62
N ALA A 343 0.52 -10.99 8.56
CA ALA A 343 0.88 -11.85 9.69
C ALA A 343 2.36 -11.74 10.06
N TYR A 344 3.22 -11.52 9.08
CA TYR A 344 4.67 -11.44 9.27
C TYR A 344 5.21 -10.01 9.34
N LEU A 345 4.36 -8.98 9.23
CA LEU A 345 4.76 -7.57 9.28
C LEU A 345 4.30 -6.93 10.59
N THR A 346 5.23 -6.32 11.30
CA THR A 346 4.99 -5.56 12.53
C THR A 346 5.60 -4.17 12.41
N LEU A 347 5.01 -3.19 13.07
CA LEU A 347 5.55 -1.85 13.24
C LEU A 347 5.94 -1.68 14.72
N GLU A 348 7.22 -1.45 14.97
CA GLU A 348 7.81 -1.30 16.30
C GLU A 348 8.28 0.15 16.48
N GLY A 349 7.97 0.76 17.62
CA GLY A 349 8.41 2.12 17.94
C GLY A 349 7.28 3.05 18.37
N VAL A 350 7.65 4.27 18.71
CA VAL A 350 6.70 5.32 19.08
C VAL A 350 6.17 5.96 17.80
N LEU A 351 4.85 6.01 17.69
CA LEU A 351 4.16 6.59 16.55
C LEU A 351 3.19 7.67 17.06
N ASP A 352 3.48 8.90 16.71
CA ASP A 352 2.58 10.03 16.95
C ASP A 352 1.69 10.26 15.73
N LEU A 353 0.44 9.83 15.84
CA LEU A 353 -0.57 9.97 14.80
C LEU A 353 -1.44 11.23 14.96
N ALA A 354 -1.38 11.88 16.11
CA ALA A 354 -2.28 12.99 16.43
C ALA A 354 -1.96 14.28 15.66
N GLY A 355 -0.68 14.49 15.36
CA GLY A 355 -0.20 15.69 14.65
C GLY A 355 -0.15 15.59 13.12
N ILE A 356 -0.70 14.51 12.52
CA ILE A 356 -0.60 14.32 11.06
C ILE A 356 -1.72 15.07 10.36
N VAL A 357 -1.35 16.04 9.50
CA VAL A 357 -2.27 16.86 8.70
C VAL A 357 -2.29 16.38 7.26
N GLN A 358 -3.45 16.50 6.59
CA GLN A 358 -3.63 16.13 5.19
C GLN A 358 -2.85 17.07 4.26
N GLU A 359 -2.05 16.49 3.36
CA GLU A 359 -1.44 17.20 2.24
C GLU A 359 -2.22 16.91 0.95
N PRO A 360 -2.80 17.90 0.26
CA PRO A 360 -3.54 17.68 -0.98
C PRO A 360 -2.60 17.37 -2.15
N GLN A 361 -2.80 16.24 -2.83
CA GLN A 361 -2.07 15.88 -4.05
C GLN A 361 -3.02 15.44 -5.17
N ARG A 362 -2.83 16.01 -6.37
CA ARG A 362 -3.52 15.57 -7.59
C ARG A 362 -2.63 14.53 -8.30
N ALA A 363 -3.19 13.40 -8.69
CA ALA A 363 -2.48 12.34 -9.41
C ALA A 363 -3.29 11.81 -10.61
N SER A 364 -2.58 11.52 -11.71
CA SER A 364 -3.16 10.91 -12.92
C SER A 364 -3.22 9.39 -12.79
N ALA A 365 -4.27 8.79 -13.35
CA ALA A 365 -4.46 7.35 -13.38
C ALA A 365 -3.70 6.63 -14.51
N THR A 366 -3.03 7.37 -15.38
CA THR A 366 -2.38 6.82 -16.58
C THR A 366 -1.34 5.75 -16.25
N GLY A 367 -0.46 6.03 -15.28
CA GLY A 367 0.59 5.09 -14.89
C GLY A 367 0.05 3.81 -14.25
N ASP A 368 -1.00 3.92 -13.43
CA ASP A 368 -1.63 2.77 -12.78
C ASP A 368 -2.36 1.84 -13.79
N ALA A 369 -3.04 2.43 -14.77
CA ALA A 369 -3.68 1.68 -15.84
C ALA A 369 -2.67 0.88 -16.66
N LEU A 370 -1.48 1.44 -16.89
CA LEU A 370 -0.38 0.82 -17.61
C LEU A 370 0.31 -0.28 -16.84
N SER A 371 0.66 -0.05 -15.58
CA SER A 371 1.29 -1.08 -14.75
C SER A 371 0.41 -2.33 -14.67
N GLY A 372 -0.90 -2.13 -14.60
CA GLY A 372 -1.83 -3.23 -14.59
C GLY A 372 -1.98 -3.93 -15.93
N PHE A 373 -1.71 -3.28 -17.06
CA PHE A 373 -1.67 -3.93 -18.37
C PHE A 373 -0.43 -4.80 -18.52
N LEU A 374 0.70 -4.35 -17.99
CA LEU A 374 1.98 -5.08 -18.01
C LEU A 374 2.06 -6.23 -17.00
N GLY A 375 0.99 -6.50 -16.24
CA GLY A 375 1.00 -7.55 -15.22
C GLY A 375 1.83 -7.23 -13.97
N ALA A 376 2.34 -6.00 -13.85
CA ALA A 376 3.14 -5.53 -12.72
C ALA A 376 2.31 -5.25 -11.44
N ASP A 377 1.06 -5.68 -11.39
CA ASP A 377 0.12 -5.44 -10.28
C ASP A 377 0.33 -6.38 -9.07
N VAL A 378 1.41 -7.14 -9.03
CA VAL A 378 1.62 -8.17 -7.98
C VAL A 378 2.23 -7.58 -6.70
N ASP A 379 2.58 -6.30 -6.67
CA ASP A 379 3.11 -5.66 -5.47
C ASP A 379 1.99 -5.18 -4.53
N LEU A 380 1.59 -6.07 -3.63
CA LEU A 380 1.03 -5.74 -2.32
C LEU A 380 2.15 -5.39 -1.31
N GLY A 381 3.31 -4.94 -1.79
CA GLY A 381 4.46 -4.52 -1.00
C GLY A 381 4.76 -3.05 -1.16
#